data_bfc374dbfbf85ca707bac09853849b6c
#
_entry.id   bfc374dbfbf85ca707bac09853849b6c
#
_cell.length_a   1.000
_cell.length_b   1.000
_cell.length_c   1.000
_cell.angle_alpha   90.00
_cell.angle_beta   90.00
_cell.angle_gamma   90.00
#
_symmetry.space_group_name_H-M   'P 1'
#
loop_
_entity.id
_entity.type
_entity.pdbx_description
1 polymer ?
#
loop_
_entity_poly.entity_id
_entity_poly.type
_entity_poly.pdbx_seq_one_letter_code
_entity_poly.pdbx_strand_id
1 'polypeptide(L)'
;MSAATRASRRRPKVLSVIGARPEIIQASRVSAALASIADEVLVHTGQHYDPSMSELQIVSTQLPNPDYNLEVGSRPDAEQLAIGEERLSALIESERPNAVVVRGDTNGTLSGARAAAAAGVTLVHVEAGLRSFREEMPEERNRVETDHLSDLLFPPTERAAARLRSEGVKGTIHVTGDPLCDMLESLRDEIRPASGDYVLATVHRDYNTSDPDRLGAVLECLGRSPWPVVFPVHPRTAFCIGSWRLDLPTQVRVSEPVSYRRMLELERGARAIATDSGGVQREAYLWGVPCITLREETEWMETVEAGWNVLVGVDADAFAEALRRPIPAERPAFFGDGHAAERIAGLTVEYVLDKLEEAA
;
A
#
# COMPACT_ATOMS: atom_id res chain seq x y z
N MET A 1 -25.13 -10.29 -28.80
CA MET A 1 -26.24 -10.11 -27.84
C MET A 1 -26.35 -8.62 -27.53
N SER A 2 -27.55 -8.07 -27.58
CA SER A 2 -27.86 -6.63 -27.52
C SER A 2 -27.59 -6.07 -26.11
N ALA A 3 -27.13 -4.80 -26.01
CA ALA A 3 -26.94 -4.06 -24.76
C ALA A 3 -28.16 -4.02 -23.82
N ALA A 4 -29.35 -4.22 -24.37
CA ALA A 4 -30.61 -4.27 -23.61
C ALA A 4 -30.77 -5.53 -22.74
N THR A 5 -30.04 -6.62 -23.02
CA THR A 5 -30.13 -7.88 -22.24
C THR A 5 -29.22 -7.88 -21.01
N ARG A 6 -28.30 -6.90 -20.85
CA ARG A 6 -27.42 -6.74 -19.68
C ARG A 6 -28.08 -6.04 -18.46
N ALA A 7 -29.20 -5.36 -18.65
CA ALA A 7 -29.82 -4.50 -17.63
C ALA A 7 -30.63 -5.24 -16.54
N SER A 8 -30.72 -6.58 -16.55
CA SER A 8 -31.46 -7.39 -15.55
C SER A 8 -30.54 -8.35 -14.76
N ARG A 9 -29.21 -8.33 -14.94
CA ARG A 9 -28.33 -9.18 -14.14
C ARG A 9 -28.21 -8.62 -12.73
N ARG A 10 -28.46 -9.46 -11.73
CA ARG A 10 -28.23 -9.16 -10.31
C ARG A 10 -26.77 -8.74 -10.14
N ARG A 11 -26.53 -7.57 -9.54
CA ARG A 11 -25.17 -7.08 -9.26
C ARG A 11 -24.49 -8.05 -8.29
N PRO A 12 -23.25 -8.49 -8.53
CA PRO A 12 -22.55 -9.34 -7.59
C PRO A 12 -22.24 -8.55 -6.32
N LYS A 13 -22.29 -9.21 -5.16
CA LYS A 13 -21.86 -8.64 -3.89
C LYS A 13 -20.37 -8.89 -3.67
N VAL A 14 -19.62 -7.84 -3.40
CA VAL A 14 -18.17 -7.87 -3.15
C VAL A 14 -17.90 -7.39 -1.74
N LEU A 15 -17.19 -8.17 -0.94
CA LEU A 15 -16.72 -7.77 0.38
C LEU A 15 -15.26 -7.29 0.27
N SER A 16 -15.02 -6.00 0.53
CA SER A 16 -13.70 -5.37 0.44
C SER A 16 -13.09 -5.19 1.83
N VAL A 17 -11.94 -5.80 2.09
CA VAL A 17 -11.22 -5.71 3.39
C VAL A 17 -10.15 -4.64 3.31
N ILE A 18 -10.12 -3.75 4.32
CA ILE A 18 -9.13 -2.70 4.51
C ILE A 18 -8.70 -2.62 5.97
N GLY A 19 -7.50 -2.11 6.23
CA GLY A 19 -7.00 -1.94 7.60
C GLY A 19 -5.90 -0.89 7.70
N ALA A 20 -4.93 -0.94 6.81
CA ALA A 20 -3.79 -0.02 6.79
C ALA A 20 -3.97 1.13 5.79
N ARG A 21 -3.20 2.20 6.00
CA ARG A 21 -3.23 3.39 5.13
C ARG A 21 -3.07 3.09 3.64
N PRO A 22 -2.10 2.29 3.18
CA PRO A 22 -1.98 1.98 1.75
C PRO A 22 -3.22 1.30 1.18
N GLU A 23 -3.84 0.40 1.97
CA GLU A 23 -5.06 -0.29 1.58
C GLU A 23 -6.25 0.66 1.41
N ILE A 24 -6.37 1.67 2.29
CA ILE A 24 -7.40 2.72 2.20
C ILE A 24 -7.25 3.52 0.91
N ILE A 25 -6.01 3.91 0.57
CA ILE A 25 -5.72 4.67 -0.65
C ILE A 25 -6.10 3.87 -1.90
N GLN A 26 -5.68 2.61 -1.98
CA GLN A 26 -6.01 1.73 -3.10
C GLN A 26 -7.51 1.42 -3.17
N ALA A 27 -8.13 1.14 -2.00
CA ALA A 27 -9.56 0.85 -1.91
C ALA A 27 -10.41 2.00 -2.45
N SER A 28 -10.06 3.25 -2.18
CA SER A 28 -10.85 4.40 -2.61
C SER A 28 -11.08 4.44 -4.13
N ARG A 29 -10.08 4.04 -4.92
CA ARG A 29 -10.20 4.00 -6.39
C ARG A 29 -10.97 2.76 -6.86
N VAL A 30 -10.70 1.62 -6.24
CA VAL A 30 -11.39 0.35 -6.57
C VAL A 30 -12.87 0.43 -6.18
N SER A 31 -13.21 0.96 -4.99
CA SER A 31 -14.60 1.16 -4.55
C SER A 31 -15.36 2.11 -5.49
N ALA A 32 -14.72 3.21 -5.91
CA ALA A 32 -15.32 4.12 -6.88
C ALA A 32 -15.65 3.40 -8.22
N ALA A 33 -14.77 2.52 -8.68
CA ALA A 33 -14.99 1.73 -9.89
C ALA A 33 -16.08 0.64 -9.70
N LEU A 34 -16.12 -0.01 -8.53
CA LEU A 34 -17.13 -1.01 -8.18
C LEU A 34 -18.55 -0.41 -8.06
N ALA A 35 -18.66 0.84 -7.60
CA ALA A 35 -19.93 1.48 -7.25
C ALA A 35 -21.04 1.37 -8.30
N SER A 36 -20.68 1.30 -9.60
CA SER A 36 -21.65 1.18 -10.72
C SER A 36 -21.95 -0.26 -11.14
N ILE A 37 -21.11 -1.24 -10.78
CA ILE A 37 -21.16 -2.61 -11.33
C ILE A 37 -21.29 -3.72 -10.29
N ALA A 38 -21.09 -3.42 -9.01
CA ALA A 38 -21.22 -4.37 -7.90
C ALA A 38 -21.89 -3.73 -6.69
N ASP A 39 -22.35 -4.55 -5.75
CA ASP A 39 -22.79 -4.13 -4.41
C ASP A 39 -21.63 -4.38 -3.47
N GLU A 40 -20.91 -3.32 -3.08
CA GLU A 40 -19.75 -3.43 -2.22
C GLU A 40 -20.15 -3.35 -0.74
N VAL A 41 -19.56 -4.25 0.07
CA VAL A 41 -19.56 -4.19 1.54
C VAL A 41 -18.13 -3.89 1.96
N LEU A 42 -17.89 -2.70 2.48
CA LEU A 42 -16.57 -2.24 2.89
C LEU A 42 -16.33 -2.55 4.36
N VAL A 43 -15.27 -3.30 4.68
CA VAL A 43 -14.94 -3.78 6.02
C VAL A 43 -13.58 -3.26 6.45
N HIS A 44 -13.55 -2.48 7.53
CA HIS A 44 -12.30 -2.05 8.17
C HIS A 44 -11.94 -3.01 9.30
N THR A 45 -10.71 -3.56 9.28
CA THR A 45 -10.27 -4.52 10.31
C THR A 45 -10.06 -3.87 11.67
N GLY A 46 -9.78 -2.57 11.74
CA GLY A 46 -9.49 -1.88 13.00
C GLY A 46 -8.14 -2.31 13.61
N GLN A 47 -7.21 -2.78 12.80
CA GLN A 47 -5.92 -3.31 13.23
C GLN A 47 -5.02 -2.24 13.85
N HIS A 48 -5.05 -1.01 13.34
CA HIS A 48 -4.31 0.15 13.86
C HIS A 48 -5.31 1.14 14.46
N TYR A 49 -5.31 1.23 15.78
CA TYR A 49 -6.25 2.08 16.51
C TYR A 49 -5.67 3.48 16.73
N ASP A 50 -5.63 4.28 15.69
CA ASP A 50 -5.71 5.73 15.81
C ASP A 50 -6.89 6.22 14.97
N PRO A 51 -8.07 6.43 15.57
CA PRO A 51 -9.26 6.86 14.85
C PRO A 51 -9.02 8.12 14.03
N SER A 52 -8.20 9.05 14.56
CA SER A 52 -7.89 10.33 13.91
C SER A 52 -7.09 10.13 12.61
N MET A 53 -6.18 9.17 12.59
CA MET A 53 -5.36 8.86 11.41
C MET A 53 -6.16 8.13 10.32
N SER A 54 -7.01 7.18 10.69
CA SER A 54 -7.85 6.44 9.73
C SER A 54 -8.98 7.32 9.17
N GLU A 55 -9.68 8.07 10.03
CA GLU A 55 -10.76 8.97 9.62
C GLU A 55 -10.27 10.09 8.70
N LEU A 56 -9.14 10.73 9.02
CA LEU A 56 -8.54 11.76 8.17
C LEU A 56 -8.17 11.22 6.78
N GLN A 57 -7.80 9.95 6.68
CA GLN A 57 -7.46 9.33 5.41
C GLN A 57 -8.68 8.93 4.60
N ILE A 58 -9.69 8.33 5.23
CA ILE A 58 -10.97 8.03 4.58
C ILE A 58 -11.56 9.31 3.97
N VAL A 59 -11.62 10.39 4.75
CA VAL A 59 -12.11 11.69 4.26
C VAL A 59 -11.23 12.25 3.13
N SER A 60 -9.91 12.16 3.25
CA SER A 60 -8.99 12.72 2.25
C SER A 60 -8.94 11.96 0.93
N THR A 61 -9.29 10.66 0.94
CA THR A 61 -9.28 9.78 -0.24
C THR A 61 -10.65 9.62 -0.89
N GLN A 62 -11.71 10.21 -0.31
CA GLN A 62 -13.10 10.05 -0.75
C GLN A 62 -13.60 8.60 -0.72
N LEU A 63 -12.97 7.74 0.08
CA LEU A 63 -13.47 6.40 0.34
C LEU A 63 -14.79 6.48 1.12
N PRO A 64 -15.84 5.72 0.76
CA PRO A 64 -17.05 5.60 1.59
C PRO A 64 -16.70 5.16 3.03
N ASN A 65 -17.55 5.55 3.99
CA ASN A 65 -17.40 5.01 5.33
C ASN A 65 -17.55 3.49 5.29
N PRO A 66 -16.68 2.74 6.00
CA PRO A 66 -16.84 1.28 6.11
C PRO A 66 -18.21 0.91 6.69
N ASP A 67 -18.84 -0.11 6.11
CA ASP A 67 -20.09 -0.69 6.61
C ASP A 67 -19.86 -1.39 7.95
N TYR A 68 -18.66 -1.97 8.14
CA TYR A 68 -18.26 -2.68 9.35
C TYR A 68 -16.84 -2.25 9.79
N ASN A 69 -16.67 -2.13 11.12
CA ASN A 69 -15.37 -2.07 11.76
C ASN A 69 -15.21 -3.27 12.69
N LEU A 70 -14.19 -4.09 12.42
CA LEU A 70 -13.96 -5.32 13.16
C LEU A 70 -13.24 -5.11 14.50
N GLU A 71 -12.70 -3.92 14.78
CA GLU A 71 -12.06 -3.57 16.05
C GLU A 71 -11.00 -4.60 16.51
N VAL A 72 -10.19 -5.12 15.59
CA VAL A 72 -9.16 -6.12 15.91
C VAL A 72 -8.14 -5.56 16.90
N GLY A 73 -7.81 -4.26 16.77
CA GLY A 73 -6.91 -3.54 17.68
C GLY A 73 -5.43 -3.89 17.50
N SER A 74 -4.58 -3.14 18.18
CA SER A 74 -3.13 -3.38 18.23
C SER A 74 -2.82 -4.50 19.21
N ARG A 75 -2.54 -5.70 18.70
CA ARG A 75 -2.27 -6.94 19.42
C ARG A 75 -1.07 -7.65 18.80
N PRO A 76 -0.50 -8.70 19.44
CA PRO A 76 0.45 -9.59 18.78
C PRO A 76 -0.14 -10.18 17.48
N ASP A 77 0.68 -10.37 16.45
CA ASP A 77 0.26 -10.81 15.12
C ASP A 77 -0.65 -12.04 15.13
N ALA A 78 -0.30 -13.06 15.92
CA ALA A 78 -1.08 -14.29 16.02
C ALA A 78 -2.50 -14.04 16.54
N GLU A 79 -2.67 -13.12 17.49
CA GLU A 79 -3.99 -12.76 18.03
C GLU A 79 -4.77 -11.91 17.03
N GLN A 80 -4.10 -10.98 16.34
CA GLN A 80 -4.73 -10.18 15.28
C GLN A 80 -5.28 -11.08 14.17
N LEU A 81 -4.48 -12.03 13.70
CA LEU A 81 -4.88 -13.00 12.68
C LEU A 81 -6.09 -13.83 13.14
N ALA A 82 -6.04 -14.42 14.34
CA ALA A 82 -7.12 -15.27 14.84
C ALA A 82 -8.45 -14.51 14.98
N ILE A 83 -8.41 -13.30 15.58
CA ILE A 83 -9.61 -12.46 15.77
C ILE A 83 -10.14 -11.96 14.42
N GLY A 84 -9.23 -11.53 13.53
CA GLY A 84 -9.58 -11.06 12.20
C GLY A 84 -10.26 -12.16 11.37
N GLU A 85 -9.69 -13.36 11.37
CA GLU A 85 -10.23 -14.52 10.66
C GLU A 85 -11.60 -14.94 11.22
N GLU A 86 -11.77 -15.01 12.55
CA GLU A 86 -13.06 -15.32 13.20
C GLU A 86 -14.15 -14.33 12.79
N ARG A 87 -13.87 -13.01 12.90
CA ARG A 87 -14.85 -11.95 12.61
C ARG A 87 -15.18 -11.84 11.13
N LEU A 88 -14.18 -12.01 10.26
CA LEU A 88 -14.40 -12.02 8.81
C LEU A 88 -15.16 -13.26 8.37
N SER A 89 -14.92 -14.44 8.95
CA SER A 89 -15.69 -15.65 8.66
C SER A 89 -17.16 -15.48 9.00
N ALA A 90 -17.48 -14.94 10.20
CA ALA A 90 -18.85 -14.65 10.60
C ALA A 90 -19.54 -13.64 9.66
N LEU A 91 -18.79 -12.63 9.22
CA LEU A 91 -19.31 -11.62 8.29
C LEU A 91 -19.54 -12.20 6.89
N ILE A 92 -18.64 -13.04 6.37
CA ILE A 92 -18.82 -13.75 5.09
C ILE A 92 -20.05 -14.64 5.14
N GLU A 93 -20.30 -15.35 6.25
CA GLU A 93 -21.48 -16.18 6.42
C GLU A 93 -22.78 -15.35 6.40
N SER A 94 -22.79 -14.19 7.05
CA SER A 94 -23.96 -13.31 7.13
C SER A 94 -24.24 -12.56 5.84
N GLU A 95 -23.21 -11.96 5.22
CA GLU A 95 -23.31 -11.13 4.02
C GLU A 95 -23.40 -11.93 2.73
N ARG A 96 -22.88 -13.16 2.72
CA ARG A 96 -22.84 -14.06 1.57
C ARG A 96 -22.30 -13.38 0.31
N PRO A 97 -21.09 -12.80 0.35
CA PRO A 97 -20.53 -12.15 -0.81
C PRO A 97 -20.21 -13.17 -1.91
N ASN A 98 -20.18 -12.71 -3.14
CA ASN A 98 -19.74 -13.51 -4.28
C ASN A 98 -18.21 -13.51 -4.42
N ALA A 99 -17.55 -12.45 -3.92
CA ALA A 99 -16.10 -12.35 -3.85
C ALA A 99 -15.66 -11.57 -2.60
N VAL A 100 -14.46 -11.89 -2.12
CA VAL A 100 -13.72 -11.12 -1.09
C VAL A 100 -12.50 -10.51 -1.77
N VAL A 101 -12.32 -9.20 -1.62
CA VAL A 101 -11.17 -8.46 -2.15
C VAL A 101 -10.28 -8.05 -0.98
N VAL A 102 -9.04 -8.53 -1.00
CA VAL A 102 -7.98 -8.16 -0.06
C VAL A 102 -6.87 -7.40 -0.80
N ARG A 103 -6.03 -6.65 -0.05
CA ARG A 103 -4.99 -5.78 -0.62
C ARG A 103 -3.72 -5.85 0.21
N GLY A 104 -2.57 -5.80 -0.47
CA GLY A 104 -1.27 -5.72 0.21
C GLY A 104 -0.94 -6.95 1.02
N ASP A 105 -0.45 -6.75 2.25
CA ASP A 105 0.24 -7.81 3.01
C ASP A 105 0.05 -7.73 4.52
N THR A 106 -0.95 -7.00 5.00
CA THR A 106 -1.21 -6.88 6.44
C THR A 106 -1.80 -8.16 7.05
N ASN A 107 -1.88 -8.22 8.38
CA ASN A 107 -2.60 -9.30 9.05
C ASN A 107 -4.10 -9.30 8.67
N GLY A 108 -4.69 -8.13 8.39
CA GLY A 108 -6.05 -8.00 7.88
C GLY A 108 -6.23 -8.63 6.50
N THR A 109 -5.25 -8.45 5.61
CA THR A 109 -5.18 -9.07 4.29
C THR A 109 -5.22 -10.60 4.41
N LEU A 110 -4.31 -11.17 5.20
CA LEU A 110 -4.23 -12.62 5.39
C LEU A 110 -5.47 -13.19 6.09
N SER A 111 -6.01 -12.50 7.10
CA SER A 111 -7.25 -12.92 7.76
C SER A 111 -8.42 -13.00 6.78
N GLY A 112 -8.55 -12.00 5.89
CA GLY A 112 -9.56 -11.99 4.84
C GLY A 112 -9.37 -13.12 3.83
N ALA A 113 -8.11 -13.37 3.45
CA ALA A 113 -7.77 -14.45 2.52
C ALA A 113 -8.11 -15.83 3.08
N ARG A 114 -7.74 -16.11 4.33
CA ARG A 114 -8.06 -17.39 5.00
C ARG A 114 -9.55 -17.58 5.18
N ALA A 115 -10.27 -16.54 5.63
CA ALA A 115 -11.71 -16.59 5.82
C ALA A 115 -12.45 -16.86 4.49
N ALA A 116 -12.06 -16.19 3.40
CA ALA A 116 -12.63 -16.41 2.08
C ALA A 116 -12.37 -17.82 1.55
N ALA A 117 -11.12 -18.29 1.65
CA ALA A 117 -10.73 -19.63 1.21
C ALA A 117 -11.47 -20.73 2.01
N ALA A 118 -11.59 -20.58 3.34
CA ALA A 118 -12.32 -21.52 4.18
C ALA A 118 -13.82 -21.58 3.85
N ALA A 119 -14.41 -20.45 3.46
CA ALA A 119 -15.82 -20.35 3.05
C ALA A 119 -16.06 -20.77 1.58
N GLY A 120 -15.01 -21.03 0.79
CA GLY A 120 -15.12 -21.32 -0.64
C GLY A 120 -15.64 -20.13 -1.48
N VAL A 121 -15.45 -18.92 -0.99
CA VAL A 121 -15.80 -17.66 -1.70
C VAL A 121 -14.63 -17.23 -2.56
N THR A 122 -14.90 -16.72 -3.76
CA THR A 122 -13.87 -16.20 -4.66
C THR A 122 -12.98 -15.19 -3.95
N LEU A 123 -11.68 -15.45 -3.92
CA LEU A 123 -10.68 -14.56 -3.31
C LEU A 123 -9.92 -13.78 -4.38
N VAL A 124 -9.89 -12.47 -4.20
CA VAL A 124 -9.20 -11.51 -5.09
C VAL A 124 -8.11 -10.81 -4.32
N HIS A 125 -6.87 -10.86 -4.82
CA HIS A 125 -5.72 -10.17 -4.20
C HIS A 125 -5.21 -9.03 -5.09
N VAL A 126 -5.34 -7.81 -4.59
CA VAL A 126 -4.78 -6.60 -5.20
C VAL A 126 -3.40 -6.33 -4.64
N GLU A 127 -2.45 -5.93 -5.47
CA GLU A 127 -1.02 -5.79 -5.14
C GLU A 127 -0.33 -7.14 -4.92
N ALA A 128 -0.74 -8.15 -5.67
CA ALA A 128 -0.21 -9.50 -5.62
C ALA A 128 1.21 -9.62 -6.20
N GLY A 129 1.97 -10.63 -5.76
CA GLY A 129 3.26 -11.02 -6.36
C GLY A 129 4.47 -10.21 -5.95
N LEU A 130 4.35 -9.29 -5.00
CA LEU A 130 5.48 -8.57 -4.43
C LEU A 130 6.28 -9.48 -3.48
N ARG A 131 7.62 -9.30 -3.46
CA ARG A 131 8.52 -10.04 -2.55
C ARG A 131 9.66 -9.15 -2.07
N SER A 132 9.89 -9.18 -0.76
CA SER A 132 11.09 -8.63 -0.11
C SER A 132 12.16 -9.70 0.14
N PHE A 133 11.76 -11.00 0.08
CA PHE A 133 12.61 -12.15 0.40
C PHE A 133 13.14 -12.18 1.84
N ARG A 134 12.46 -11.48 2.74
CA ARG A 134 12.78 -11.48 4.18
C ARG A 134 11.74 -12.31 4.92
N GLU A 135 12.00 -13.59 5.07
CA GLU A 135 11.07 -14.56 5.70
C GLU A 135 10.74 -14.23 7.16
N GLU A 136 11.63 -13.46 7.84
CA GLU A 136 11.38 -12.98 9.19
C GLU A 136 10.31 -11.89 9.26
N MET A 137 10.00 -11.22 8.15
CA MET A 137 8.95 -10.19 8.10
C MET A 137 7.56 -10.84 8.06
N PRO A 138 6.65 -10.48 8.96
CA PRO A 138 5.26 -10.97 8.90
C PRO A 138 4.59 -10.68 7.55
N GLU A 139 4.82 -9.50 6.99
CA GLU A 139 4.25 -9.07 5.71
C GLU A 139 4.69 -9.99 4.55
N GLU A 140 5.93 -10.50 4.56
CA GLU A 140 6.39 -11.41 3.50
C GLU A 140 5.62 -12.73 3.54
N ARG A 141 5.44 -13.30 4.73
CA ARG A 141 4.67 -14.52 4.91
C ARG A 141 3.20 -14.32 4.55
N ASN A 142 2.62 -13.19 4.96
CA ASN A 142 1.23 -12.86 4.68
C ASN A 142 0.96 -12.79 3.17
N ARG A 143 1.82 -12.08 2.40
CA ARG A 143 1.62 -11.93 0.95
C ARG A 143 1.79 -13.22 0.19
N VAL A 144 2.79 -14.04 0.55
CA VAL A 144 3.00 -15.35 -0.07
C VAL A 144 1.80 -16.25 0.13
N GLU A 145 1.30 -16.37 1.37
CA GLU A 145 0.14 -17.21 1.66
C GLU A 145 -1.13 -16.68 0.98
N THR A 146 -1.36 -15.37 1.01
CA THR A 146 -2.50 -14.74 0.33
C THR A 146 -2.47 -15.00 -1.17
N ASP A 147 -1.31 -14.85 -1.82
CA ASP A 147 -1.16 -15.14 -3.26
C ASP A 147 -1.53 -16.58 -3.60
N HIS A 148 -1.08 -17.55 -2.79
CA HIS A 148 -1.36 -18.97 -3.03
C HIS A 148 -2.82 -19.37 -2.76
N LEU A 149 -3.53 -18.63 -1.92
CA LEU A 149 -4.96 -18.84 -1.63
C LEU A 149 -5.88 -18.20 -2.68
N SER A 150 -5.38 -17.22 -3.45
CA SER A 150 -6.22 -16.38 -4.31
C SER A 150 -6.63 -17.03 -5.61
N ASP A 151 -7.90 -16.84 -5.99
CA ASP A 151 -8.46 -17.23 -7.29
C ASP A 151 -8.08 -16.24 -8.38
N LEU A 152 -8.01 -14.94 -8.04
CA LEU A 152 -7.75 -13.85 -8.96
C LEU A 152 -6.67 -12.93 -8.36
N LEU A 153 -5.58 -12.73 -9.11
CA LEU A 153 -4.41 -11.99 -8.67
C LEU A 153 -4.15 -10.79 -9.58
N PHE A 154 -4.03 -9.62 -8.98
CA PHE A 154 -3.76 -8.36 -9.65
C PHE A 154 -2.38 -7.81 -9.27
N PRO A 155 -1.29 -8.33 -9.86
CA PRO A 155 0.04 -7.76 -9.68
C PRO A 155 0.12 -6.37 -10.30
N PRO A 156 0.82 -5.41 -9.63
CA PRO A 156 0.96 -4.05 -10.14
C PRO A 156 1.92 -3.94 -11.33
N THR A 157 2.84 -4.91 -11.49
CA THR A 157 3.89 -4.89 -12.51
C THR A 157 4.07 -6.26 -13.17
N GLU A 158 4.71 -6.27 -14.34
CA GLU A 158 5.10 -7.55 -15.01
C GLU A 158 6.09 -8.35 -14.19
N ARG A 159 6.98 -7.71 -13.41
CA ARG A 159 7.89 -8.38 -12.50
C ARG A 159 7.13 -9.16 -11.43
N ALA A 160 6.14 -8.55 -10.80
CA ALA A 160 5.28 -9.21 -9.81
C ALA A 160 4.51 -10.38 -10.44
N ALA A 161 3.97 -10.21 -11.65
CA ALA A 161 3.30 -11.28 -12.39
C ALA A 161 4.25 -12.44 -12.74
N ALA A 162 5.48 -12.14 -13.19
CA ALA A 162 6.49 -13.16 -13.47
C ALA A 162 6.85 -13.96 -12.21
N ARG A 163 6.87 -13.29 -11.04
CA ARG A 163 7.09 -13.94 -9.75
C ARG A 163 5.97 -14.95 -9.44
N LEU A 164 4.73 -14.53 -9.50
CA LEU A 164 3.57 -15.41 -9.27
C LEU A 164 3.59 -16.64 -10.17
N ARG A 165 3.89 -16.45 -11.47
CA ARG A 165 4.02 -17.56 -12.42
C ARG A 165 5.16 -18.52 -12.03
N SER A 166 6.30 -17.99 -11.59
CA SER A 166 7.47 -18.82 -11.20
C SER A 166 7.23 -19.58 -9.89
N GLU A 167 6.38 -19.08 -9.00
CA GLU A 167 5.98 -19.75 -7.76
C GLU A 167 4.83 -20.75 -7.96
N GLY A 168 4.25 -20.79 -9.16
CA GLY A 168 3.22 -21.75 -9.51
C GLY A 168 1.89 -21.54 -8.80
N VAL A 169 1.51 -20.27 -8.54
CA VAL A 169 0.18 -19.96 -8.00
C VAL A 169 -0.92 -20.45 -8.95
N LYS A 170 -2.04 -20.91 -8.40
CA LYS A 170 -3.13 -21.54 -9.18
C LYS A 170 -4.12 -20.52 -9.74
N GLY A 171 -4.20 -19.35 -9.12
CA GLY A 171 -5.16 -18.31 -9.50
C GLY A 171 -4.85 -17.67 -10.85
N THR A 172 -5.82 -16.98 -11.41
CA THR A 172 -5.71 -16.24 -12.66
C THR A 172 -4.97 -14.93 -12.43
N ILE A 173 -3.94 -14.65 -13.23
CA ILE A 173 -3.05 -13.49 -13.06
C ILE A 173 -3.33 -12.46 -14.15
N HIS A 174 -3.68 -11.22 -13.76
CA HIS A 174 -3.84 -10.08 -14.66
C HIS A 174 -2.99 -8.91 -14.19
N VAL A 175 -2.04 -8.45 -14.98
CA VAL A 175 -1.30 -7.21 -14.70
C VAL A 175 -2.22 -6.03 -14.95
N THR A 176 -2.58 -5.32 -13.88
CA THR A 176 -3.55 -4.21 -13.95
C THR A 176 -2.91 -2.84 -13.82
N GLY A 177 -1.70 -2.77 -13.28
CA GLY A 177 -1.12 -1.55 -12.73
C GLY A 177 -1.47 -1.41 -11.24
N ASP A 178 -1.10 -0.28 -10.67
CA ASP A 178 -1.28 0.04 -9.25
C ASP A 178 -2.38 1.09 -9.05
N PRO A 179 -3.43 0.82 -8.25
CA PRO A 179 -4.45 1.81 -7.92
C PRO A 179 -3.90 3.10 -7.26
N LEU A 180 -2.69 3.06 -6.70
CA LEU A 180 -2.00 4.25 -6.24
C LEU A 180 -1.68 5.21 -7.42
N CYS A 181 -1.34 4.66 -8.59
CA CYS A 181 -1.15 5.46 -9.80
C CYS A 181 -2.46 6.20 -10.16
N ASP A 182 -3.59 5.50 -10.13
CA ASP A 182 -4.91 6.09 -10.40
C ASP A 182 -5.23 7.24 -9.41
N MET A 183 -4.89 7.03 -8.13
CA MET A 183 -5.07 8.06 -7.10
C MET A 183 -4.25 9.30 -7.41
N LEU A 184 -2.95 9.14 -7.68
CA LEU A 184 -2.06 10.27 -7.95
C LEU A 184 -2.43 11.00 -9.26
N GLU A 185 -2.82 10.27 -10.31
CA GLU A 185 -3.30 10.87 -11.55
C GLU A 185 -4.58 11.69 -11.32
N SER A 186 -5.52 11.17 -10.53
CA SER A 186 -6.76 11.90 -10.21
C SER A 186 -6.52 13.20 -9.42
N LEU A 187 -5.43 13.27 -8.66
CA LEU A 187 -5.07 14.43 -7.84
C LEU A 187 -4.01 15.32 -8.50
N ARG A 188 -3.51 14.97 -9.68
CA ARG A 188 -2.36 15.62 -10.32
C ARG A 188 -2.50 17.13 -10.46
N ASP A 189 -3.68 17.60 -10.86
CA ASP A 189 -3.96 19.02 -11.07
C ASP A 189 -4.26 19.79 -9.77
N GLU A 190 -4.66 19.05 -8.72
CA GLU A 190 -5.01 19.63 -7.43
C GLU A 190 -3.82 19.76 -6.49
N ILE A 191 -2.89 18.80 -6.52
CA ILE A 191 -1.69 18.79 -5.67
C ILE A 191 -0.68 19.78 -6.24
N ARG A 192 -0.39 20.84 -5.52
CA ARG A 192 0.65 21.80 -5.88
C ARG A 192 1.94 21.47 -5.12
N PRO A 193 3.12 21.47 -5.80
CA PRO A 193 4.37 21.26 -5.11
C PRO A 193 4.54 22.27 -3.97
N ALA A 194 4.93 21.80 -2.79
CA ALA A 194 5.33 22.69 -1.72
C ALA A 194 6.61 23.45 -2.14
N SER A 195 6.69 24.73 -1.78
CA SER A 195 7.84 25.56 -2.14
C SER A 195 9.05 25.30 -1.23
N GLY A 196 10.23 25.41 -1.78
CA GLY A 196 11.50 25.35 -1.04
C GLY A 196 12.45 24.28 -1.58
N ASP A 197 13.71 24.41 -1.19
CA ASP A 197 14.75 23.42 -1.46
C ASP A 197 14.92 22.56 -0.20
N TYR A 198 14.41 21.33 -0.21
CA TYR A 198 14.47 20.43 0.93
C TYR A 198 14.50 18.96 0.50
N VAL A 199 14.95 18.10 1.40
CA VAL A 199 14.74 16.65 1.36
C VAL A 199 13.55 16.33 2.26
N LEU A 200 12.60 15.54 1.77
CA LEU A 200 11.52 15.02 2.61
C LEU A 200 11.97 13.71 3.25
N ALA A 201 11.74 13.53 4.55
CA ALA A 201 12.03 12.29 5.24
C ALA A 201 10.75 11.64 5.81
N THR A 202 10.62 10.32 5.68
CA THR A 202 9.62 9.51 6.37
C THR A 202 10.25 8.22 6.89
N VAL A 203 10.13 7.95 8.19
CA VAL A 203 10.72 6.78 8.85
C VAL A 203 9.75 6.25 9.90
N HIS A 204 9.29 5.01 9.72
CA HIS A 204 8.29 4.41 10.61
C HIS A 204 8.35 2.87 10.69
N ARG A 205 9.19 2.20 9.88
CA ARG A 205 9.33 0.75 9.95
C ARG A 205 9.99 0.32 11.26
N ASP A 206 9.46 -0.77 11.82
CA ASP A 206 9.87 -1.29 13.13
C ASP A 206 11.37 -1.51 13.23
N TYR A 207 12.00 -2.12 12.25
CA TYR A 207 13.43 -2.39 12.28
C TYR A 207 14.30 -1.11 12.27
N ASN A 208 13.79 0.03 11.77
CA ASN A 208 14.47 1.32 11.86
C ASN A 208 14.17 2.07 13.16
N THR A 209 13.06 1.74 13.85
CA THR A 209 12.57 2.50 15.00
C THR A 209 12.55 1.70 16.31
N SER A 210 12.93 0.42 16.32
CA SER A 210 12.94 -0.41 17.52
C SER A 210 14.31 -0.54 18.17
N ASP A 211 15.35 0.02 17.56
CA ASP A 211 16.73 0.00 18.05
C ASP A 211 17.31 1.43 18.04
N PRO A 212 17.87 1.93 19.17
CA PRO A 212 18.40 3.29 19.26
C PRO A 212 19.60 3.53 18.35
N ASP A 213 20.47 2.54 18.17
CA ASP A 213 21.66 2.68 17.32
C ASP A 213 21.22 2.76 15.83
N ARG A 214 20.27 1.94 15.44
CA ARG A 214 19.71 1.97 14.09
C ARG A 214 19.00 3.29 13.78
N LEU A 215 18.14 3.78 14.69
CA LEU A 215 17.47 5.07 14.51
C LEU A 215 18.49 6.23 14.54
N GLY A 216 19.51 6.14 15.39
CA GLY A 216 20.63 7.09 15.40
C GLY A 216 21.35 7.15 14.06
N ALA A 217 21.65 6.00 13.45
CA ALA A 217 22.28 5.93 12.13
C ALA A 217 21.38 6.50 11.02
N VAL A 218 20.04 6.29 11.09
CA VAL A 218 19.09 6.96 10.19
C VAL A 218 19.17 8.48 10.33
N LEU A 219 19.20 9.00 11.57
CA LEU A 219 19.32 10.44 11.81
C LEU A 219 20.66 10.97 11.31
N GLU A 220 21.74 10.20 11.44
CA GLU A 220 23.05 10.57 10.86
C GLU A 220 22.96 10.66 9.33
N CYS A 221 22.32 9.70 8.64
CA CYS A 221 22.07 9.79 7.20
C CYS A 221 21.38 11.10 6.84
N LEU A 222 20.26 11.42 7.51
CA LEU A 222 19.55 12.68 7.30
C LEU A 222 20.43 13.90 7.56
N GLY A 223 21.34 13.81 8.53
CA GLY A 223 22.33 14.82 8.86
C GLY A 223 23.35 15.11 7.76
N ARG A 224 23.54 14.20 6.79
CA ARG A 224 24.45 14.41 5.64
C ARG A 224 23.81 15.24 4.53
N SER A 225 22.52 15.59 4.64
CA SER A 225 21.86 16.41 3.62
C SER A 225 22.43 17.82 3.57
N PRO A 226 22.79 18.33 2.39
CA PRO A 226 23.19 19.73 2.21
C PRO A 226 21.99 20.70 2.22
N TRP A 227 20.77 20.18 2.20
CA TRP A 227 19.51 20.92 2.26
C TRP A 227 18.79 20.67 3.59
N PRO A 228 17.89 21.56 4.00
CA PRO A 228 16.98 21.29 5.11
C PRO A 228 16.23 19.97 4.85
N VAL A 229 16.05 19.18 5.91
CA VAL A 229 15.27 17.95 5.89
C VAL A 229 13.93 18.24 6.57
N VAL A 230 12.84 18.11 5.85
CA VAL A 230 11.47 18.19 6.38
C VAL A 230 11.06 16.79 6.80
N PHE A 231 10.79 16.59 8.08
CA PHE A 231 10.49 15.29 8.64
C PHE A 231 9.15 15.31 9.40
N PRO A 232 8.00 15.14 8.72
CA PRO A 232 6.74 14.84 9.38
C PRO A 232 6.86 13.49 10.07
N VAL A 233 7.08 13.50 11.38
CA VAL A 233 7.48 12.30 12.11
C VAL A 233 6.26 11.52 12.57
N HIS A 234 6.29 10.20 12.38
CA HIS A 234 5.28 9.32 12.95
C HIS A 234 5.34 9.36 14.49
N PRO A 235 4.20 9.34 15.22
CA PRO A 235 4.17 9.46 16.69
C PRO A 235 5.11 8.46 17.40
N ARG A 236 5.15 7.21 16.92
CA ARG A 236 6.07 6.19 17.46
C ARG A 236 7.53 6.59 17.29
N THR A 237 7.92 7.06 16.11
CA THR A 237 9.29 7.48 15.83
C THR A 237 9.68 8.69 16.70
N ALA A 238 8.75 9.65 16.84
CA ALA A 238 8.96 10.81 17.73
C ALA A 238 9.15 10.38 19.19
N PHE A 239 8.34 9.42 19.65
CA PHE A 239 8.47 8.84 20.99
C PHE A 239 9.84 8.16 21.18
N CYS A 240 10.31 7.38 20.21
CA CYS A 240 11.63 6.71 20.27
C CYS A 240 12.76 7.72 20.31
N ILE A 241 12.74 8.75 19.44
CA ILE A 241 13.75 9.82 19.44
C ILE A 241 13.81 10.49 20.82
N GLY A 242 12.67 10.87 21.39
CA GLY A 242 12.60 11.52 22.69
C GLY A 242 13.01 10.60 23.85
N SER A 243 12.54 9.35 23.88
CA SER A 243 12.79 8.39 24.94
C SER A 243 14.27 7.99 25.03
N TRP A 244 14.92 7.83 23.87
CA TRP A 244 16.35 7.49 23.78
C TRP A 244 17.27 8.71 23.76
N ARG A 245 16.69 9.93 23.79
CA ARG A 245 17.42 11.20 23.77
C ARG A 245 18.40 11.30 22.60
N LEU A 246 17.95 10.87 21.43
CA LEU A 246 18.77 10.93 20.23
C LEU A 246 18.93 12.37 19.76
N ASP A 247 20.14 12.74 19.40
CA ASP A 247 20.45 14.08 18.89
C ASP A 247 19.88 14.25 17.48
N LEU A 248 19.13 15.33 17.27
CA LEU A 248 18.63 15.71 15.95
C LEU A 248 19.68 16.57 15.23
N PRO A 249 20.14 16.19 14.03
CA PRO A 249 21.02 17.04 13.23
C PRO A 249 20.37 18.40 12.95
N THR A 250 21.16 19.46 12.89
CA THR A 250 20.70 20.86 12.80
C THR A 250 19.84 21.15 11.56
N GLN A 251 20.04 20.42 10.47
CA GLN A 251 19.24 20.54 9.24
C GLN A 251 17.92 19.78 9.28
N VAL A 252 17.71 18.87 10.26
CA VAL A 252 16.47 18.08 10.37
C VAL A 252 15.41 18.88 11.11
N ARG A 253 14.31 19.16 10.43
CA ARG A 253 13.14 19.86 10.96
C ARG A 253 12.01 18.88 11.16
N VAL A 254 11.81 18.46 12.39
CA VAL A 254 10.71 17.58 12.78
C VAL A 254 9.42 18.39 12.88
N SER A 255 8.31 17.83 12.40
CA SER A 255 6.95 18.36 12.55
C SER A 255 5.97 17.26 12.93
N GLU A 256 4.80 17.65 13.39
CA GLU A 256 3.67 16.76 13.56
C GLU A 256 3.32 16.02 12.25
N PRO A 257 2.65 14.84 12.33
CA PRO A 257 2.11 14.18 11.18
C PRO A 257 1.22 15.12 10.36
N VAL A 258 1.28 14.98 9.04
CA VAL A 258 0.48 15.81 8.12
C VAL A 258 -0.60 14.98 7.45
N SER A 259 -1.63 15.65 6.90
CA SER A 259 -2.65 14.99 6.08
C SER A 259 -2.03 14.38 4.82
N TYR A 260 -2.70 13.38 4.23
CA TYR A 260 -2.22 12.75 2.98
C TYR A 260 -2.02 13.78 1.86
N ARG A 261 -2.97 14.69 1.66
CA ARG A 261 -2.84 15.78 0.69
C ARG A 261 -1.57 16.60 0.93
N ARG A 262 -1.31 16.99 2.19
CA ARG A 262 -0.11 17.76 2.53
C ARG A 262 1.17 16.95 2.32
N MET A 263 1.14 15.63 2.56
CA MET A 263 2.26 14.75 2.27
C MET A 263 2.57 14.75 0.76
N LEU A 264 1.56 14.57 -0.09
CA LEU A 264 1.73 14.61 -1.55
C LEU A 264 2.28 15.96 -2.06
N GLU A 265 1.87 17.09 -1.45
CA GLU A 265 2.44 18.41 -1.78
C GLU A 265 3.93 18.48 -1.41
N LEU A 266 4.31 17.94 -0.25
CA LEU A 266 5.70 17.86 0.21
C LEU A 266 6.53 16.93 -0.67
N GLU A 267 6.00 15.76 -1.02
CA GLU A 267 6.66 14.81 -1.92
C GLU A 267 6.93 15.44 -3.28
N ARG A 268 5.90 16.05 -3.88
CA ARG A 268 6.00 16.66 -5.21
C ARG A 268 6.96 17.85 -5.26
N GLY A 269 7.16 18.54 -4.12
CA GLY A 269 8.04 19.70 -4.00
C GLY A 269 9.47 19.38 -3.54
N ALA A 270 9.75 18.15 -3.12
CA ALA A 270 11.05 17.76 -2.59
C ALA A 270 12.11 17.62 -3.69
N ARG A 271 13.37 17.88 -3.35
CA ARG A 271 14.52 17.56 -4.21
C ARG A 271 14.83 16.07 -4.25
N ALA A 272 14.60 15.41 -3.13
CA ALA A 272 14.68 13.97 -2.98
C ALA A 272 13.82 13.55 -1.78
N ILE A 273 13.42 12.28 -1.74
CA ILE A 273 12.65 11.70 -0.64
C ILE A 273 13.48 10.59 -0.01
N ALA A 274 13.73 10.70 1.30
CA ALA A 274 14.38 9.66 2.12
C ALA A 274 13.31 8.88 2.87
N THR A 275 13.17 7.57 2.62
CA THR A 275 12.04 6.82 3.18
C THR A 275 12.34 5.33 3.41
N ASP A 276 11.65 4.74 4.38
CA ASP A 276 11.54 3.29 4.55
C ASP A 276 10.17 2.73 4.13
N SER A 277 9.29 3.61 3.65
CA SER A 277 7.92 3.26 3.23
C SER A 277 7.86 2.81 1.78
N GLY A 278 7.32 1.61 1.52
CA GLY A 278 7.05 1.12 0.16
C GLY A 278 6.05 1.97 -0.62
N GLY A 279 5.05 2.55 0.07
CA GLY A 279 4.09 3.47 -0.54
C GLY A 279 4.77 4.74 -1.04
N VAL A 280 5.54 5.40 -0.17
CA VAL A 280 6.26 6.65 -0.50
C VAL A 280 7.32 6.44 -1.59
N GLN A 281 7.95 5.27 -1.67
CA GLN A 281 8.86 4.93 -2.79
C GLN A 281 8.13 4.99 -4.15
N ARG A 282 6.91 4.45 -4.22
CA ARG A 282 6.07 4.51 -5.44
C ARG A 282 5.57 5.93 -5.72
N GLU A 283 5.10 6.62 -4.68
CA GLU A 283 4.66 8.03 -4.78
C GLU A 283 5.80 8.91 -5.32
N ALA A 284 7.01 8.77 -4.78
CA ALA A 284 8.21 9.46 -5.28
C ALA A 284 8.45 9.18 -6.77
N TYR A 285 8.42 7.91 -7.15
CA TYR A 285 8.58 7.50 -8.55
C TYR A 285 7.49 8.12 -9.44
N LEU A 286 6.23 8.05 -9.04
CA LEU A 286 5.09 8.58 -9.81
C LEU A 286 5.13 10.10 -9.95
N TRP A 287 5.62 10.82 -8.93
CA TRP A 287 5.87 12.26 -9.01
C TRP A 287 7.13 12.63 -9.81
N GLY A 288 8.03 11.69 -10.08
CA GLY A 288 9.32 11.95 -10.70
C GLY A 288 10.29 12.66 -9.75
N VAL A 289 10.27 12.29 -8.48
CA VAL A 289 11.17 12.75 -7.44
C VAL A 289 12.13 11.62 -7.08
N PRO A 290 13.47 11.86 -7.06
CA PRO A 290 14.44 10.85 -6.65
C PRO A 290 14.15 10.32 -5.24
N CYS A 291 14.21 9.00 -5.08
CA CYS A 291 14.00 8.30 -3.82
C CYS A 291 15.32 7.74 -3.27
N ILE A 292 15.51 7.86 -1.97
CA ILE A 292 16.60 7.24 -1.23
C ILE A 292 15.96 6.34 -0.18
N THR A 293 16.07 5.05 -0.37
CA THR A 293 15.43 4.06 0.50
C THR A 293 16.34 3.70 1.66
N LEU A 294 15.88 3.99 2.87
CA LEU A 294 16.55 3.70 4.15
C LEU A 294 16.32 2.24 4.55
N ARG A 295 16.54 1.33 3.60
CA ARG A 295 16.44 -0.12 3.70
C ARG A 295 17.53 -0.76 2.85
N GLU A 296 17.88 -2.00 3.17
CA GLU A 296 18.80 -2.82 2.38
C GLU A 296 18.13 -3.50 1.20
N GLU A 297 16.79 -3.60 1.21
CA GLU A 297 15.97 -4.23 0.18
C GLU A 297 14.71 -3.40 -0.12
N THR A 298 14.05 -3.74 -1.21
CA THR A 298 12.72 -3.21 -1.54
C THR A 298 11.95 -4.19 -2.43
N GLU A 299 10.65 -4.17 -2.33
CA GLU A 299 9.73 -4.85 -3.22
C GLU A 299 9.67 -4.18 -4.62
N TRP A 300 10.14 -2.92 -4.72
CA TRP A 300 9.99 -2.04 -5.89
C TRP A 300 11.30 -1.93 -6.68
N MET A 301 11.86 -3.08 -7.04
CA MET A 301 13.16 -3.15 -7.76
C MET A 301 13.16 -2.43 -9.10
N GLU A 302 12.01 -2.32 -9.76
CA GLU A 302 11.86 -1.56 -11.00
C GLU A 302 12.30 -0.10 -10.84
N THR A 303 11.99 0.51 -9.69
CA THR A 303 12.38 1.91 -9.41
C THR A 303 13.88 2.06 -9.20
N VAL A 304 14.53 1.03 -8.63
CA VAL A 304 15.98 0.95 -8.43
C VAL A 304 16.70 0.77 -9.76
N GLU A 305 16.27 -0.19 -10.57
CA GLU A 305 16.85 -0.49 -11.89
C GLU A 305 16.71 0.70 -12.86
N ALA A 306 15.60 1.43 -12.77
CA ALA A 306 15.42 2.67 -13.52
C ALA A 306 16.24 3.86 -12.98
N GLY A 307 16.97 3.68 -11.87
CA GLY A 307 17.83 4.70 -11.28
C GLY A 307 17.11 5.80 -10.48
N TRP A 308 15.79 5.68 -10.30
CA TRP A 308 14.97 6.63 -9.55
C TRP A 308 14.99 6.39 -8.05
N ASN A 309 15.42 5.22 -7.61
CA ASN A 309 15.51 4.82 -6.21
C ASN A 309 16.90 4.26 -5.92
N VAL A 310 17.45 4.56 -4.75
CA VAL A 310 18.75 4.06 -4.28
C VAL A 310 18.58 3.45 -2.90
N LEU A 311 18.94 2.19 -2.73
CA LEU A 311 18.96 1.54 -1.44
C LEU A 311 20.26 1.91 -0.72
N VAL A 312 20.16 2.52 0.45
CA VAL A 312 21.33 2.94 1.23
C VAL A 312 21.39 2.30 2.63
N GLY A 313 20.33 1.59 3.03
CA GLY A 313 20.24 1.11 4.39
C GLY A 313 20.34 2.28 5.38
N VAL A 314 21.39 2.25 6.21
CA VAL A 314 21.75 3.33 7.15
C VAL A 314 23.19 3.80 6.95
N ASP A 315 23.70 3.68 5.72
CA ASP A 315 25.03 4.17 5.36
C ASP A 315 24.97 5.67 5.00
N ALA A 316 25.55 6.49 5.88
CA ALA A 316 25.51 7.94 5.76
C ALA A 316 26.32 8.48 4.55
N ASP A 317 27.38 7.80 4.15
CA ASP A 317 28.18 8.21 2.99
C ASP A 317 27.47 7.83 1.70
N ALA A 318 26.89 6.63 1.61
CA ALA A 318 26.02 6.21 0.50
C ALA A 318 24.81 7.15 0.35
N PHE A 319 24.20 7.59 1.47
CA PHE A 319 23.12 8.57 1.47
C PHE A 319 23.56 9.91 0.86
N ALA A 320 24.72 10.42 1.29
CA ALA A 320 25.27 11.68 0.77
C ALA A 320 25.63 11.59 -0.73
N GLU A 321 26.09 10.43 -1.20
CA GLU A 321 26.35 10.17 -2.62
C GLU A 321 25.03 10.10 -3.41
N ALA A 322 24.02 9.41 -2.90
CA ALA A 322 22.71 9.30 -3.54
C ALA A 322 22.07 10.67 -3.80
N LEU A 323 22.21 11.62 -2.88
CA LEU A 323 21.72 12.99 -3.03
C LEU A 323 22.40 13.79 -4.17
N ARG A 324 23.58 13.35 -4.64
CA ARG A 324 24.35 14.01 -5.73
C ARG A 324 24.13 13.36 -7.08
N ARG A 325 23.41 12.23 -7.13
CA ARG A 325 23.19 11.51 -8.40
C ARG A 325 22.35 12.36 -9.37
N PRO A 326 22.65 12.31 -10.67
CA PRO A 326 21.81 12.94 -11.66
C PRO A 326 20.43 12.29 -11.68
N ILE A 327 19.40 13.09 -11.91
CA ILE A 327 18.03 12.59 -12.12
C ILE A 327 18.00 11.83 -13.46
N PRO A 328 17.46 10.59 -13.51
CA PRO A 328 17.34 9.86 -14.77
C PRO A 328 16.51 10.62 -15.82
N ALA A 329 16.91 10.53 -17.08
CA ALA A 329 16.19 11.19 -18.17
C ALA A 329 14.85 10.53 -18.51
N GLU A 330 14.76 9.21 -18.28
CA GLU A 330 13.56 8.40 -18.58
C GLU A 330 12.92 7.88 -17.30
N ARG A 331 11.60 7.78 -17.33
CA ARG A 331 10.79 7.21 -16.26
C ARG A 331 9.72 6.29 -16.85
N PRO A 332 10.04 5.01 -17.04
CA PRO A 332 9.09 4.03 -17.56
C PRO A 332 7.81 3.91 -16.73
N ALA A 333 6.68 3.68 -17.38
CA ALA A 333 5.37 3.60 -16.70
C ALA A 333 5.14 2.19 -16.08
N PHE A 334 5.95 1.80 -15.10
CA PHE A 334 5.85 0.47 -14.47
C PHE A 334 4.51 0.22 -13.77
N PHE A 335 3.93 1.25 -13.19
CA PHE A 335 2.74 1.15 -12.34
C PHE A 335 1.42 1.38 -13.09
N GLY A 336 1.46 1.34 -14.44
CA GLY A 336 0.27 1.47 -15.27
C GLY A 336 0.02 2.88 -15.76
N ASP A 337 -1.21 3.12 -16.17
CA ASP A 337 -1.67 4.30 -16.93
C ASP A 337 -2.82 5.07 -16.24
N GLY A 338 -3.09 4.79 -14.96
CA GLY A 338 -4.15 5.45 -14.18
C GLY A 338 -5.54 4.81 -14.32
N HIS A 339 -5.62 3.58 -14.82
CA HIS A 339 -6.86 2.82 -14.99
C HIS A 339 -6.82 1.44 -14.32
N ALA A 340 -5.96 1.24 -13.33
CA ALA A 340 -5.83 -0.03 -12.63
C ALA A 340 -7.11 -0.41 -11.89
N ALA A 341 -7.73 0.53 -11.19
CA ALA A 341 -8.94 0.29 -10.41
C ALA A 341 -10.14 -0.14 -11.28
N GLU A 342 -10.30 0.48 -12.46
CA GLU A 342 -11.34 0.10 -13.40
C GLU A 342 -11.15 -1.32 -13.94
N ARG A 343 -9.89 -1.70 -14.25
CA ARG A 343 -9.53 -3.06 -14.67
C ARG A 343 -9.79 -4.08 -13.58
N ILE A 344 -9.34 -3.78 -12.33
CA ILE A 344 -9.55 -4.65 -11.16
C ILE A 344 -11.05 -4.88 -10.95
N ALA A 345 -11.86 -3.83 -10.91
CA ALA A 345 -13.29 -3.92 -10.68
C ALA A 345 -13.98 -4.71 -11.80
N GLY A 346 -13.67 -4.38 -13.06
CA GLY A 346 -14.25 -5.05 -14.23
C GLY A 346 -13.94 -6.54 -14.28
N LEU A 347 -12.68 -6.92 -14.15
CA LEU A 347 -12.23 -8.31 -14.15
C LEU A 347 -12.77 -9.10 -12.96
N THR A 348 -12.87 -8.48 -11.78
CA THR A 348 -13.47 -9.12 -10.60
C THR A 348 -14.94 -9.47 -10.85
N VAL A 349 -15.71 -8.52 -11.37
CA VAL A 349 -17.13 -8.72 -11.64
C VAL A 349 -17.33 -9.74 -12.77
N GLU A 350 -16.55 -9.67 -13.83
CA GLU A 350 -16.59 -10.63 -14.94
C GLU A 350 -16.34 -12.06 -14.43
N TYR A 351 -15.25 -12.27 -13.70
CA TYR A 351 -14.88 -13.57 -13.14
C TYR A 351 -15.99 -14.15 -12.23
N VAL A 352 -16.58 -13.32 -11.38
CA VAL A 352 -17.68 -13.74 -10.48
C VAL A 352 -18.91 -14.13 -11.27
N LEU A 353 -19.29 -13.36 -12.30
CA LEU A 353 -20.47 -13.64 -13.11
C LEU A 353 -20.29 -14.94 -13.91
N ASP A 354 -19.10 -15.17 -14.47
CA ASP A 354 -18.80 -16.43 -15.19
C ASP A 354 -18.92 -17.64 -14.27
N LYS A 355 -18.35 -17.57 -13.05
CA LYS A 355 -18.52 -18.65 -12.05
C LYS A 355 -19.98 -18.89 -11.65
N LEU A 356 -20.79 -17.84 -11.54
CA LEU A 356 -22.22 -17.99 -11.22
C LEU A 356 -23.00 -18.62 -12.38
N GLU A 357 -22.61 -18.37 -13.62
CA GLU A 357 -23.21 -19.02 -14.80
C GLU A 357 -22.83 -20.50 -14.91
N GLU A 358 -21.59 -20.86 -14.58
CA GLU A 358 -21.11 -22.26 -14.55
C GLU A 358 -21.79 -23.10 -13.46
N ALA A 359 -22.21 -22.47 -12.34
CA ALA A 359 -22.86 -23.13 -11.23
C ALA A 359 -24.39 -23.26 -11.36
N ALA A 360 -25.01 -22.60 -12.35
CA ALA A 360 -26.47 -22.55 -12.59
C ALA A 360 -26.92 -23.58 -13.59
#